data_3d81af632e2aa56af9b1f38da0cd3075
#
_entry.id   3d81af632e2aa56af9b1f38da0cd3075
#
_cell.length_a   1.000
_cell.length_b   1.000
_cell.length_c   1.000
_cell.angle_alpha   90.00
_cell.angle_beta   90.00
_cell.angle_gamma   90.00
#
_symmetry.space_group_name_H-M   'P 1'
#
loop_
_entity.id
_entity.type
_entity.pdbx_description
1 polymer ?
#
loop_
_entity_poly.entity_id
_entity_poly.type
_entity_poly.pdbx_seq_one_letter_code
_entity_poly.pdbx_strand_id
1 'polypeptide(L)'
;MIRFFDIFAGIGGFRSGLESAGGFECVGYCEVDKYAKMAYEALYDTSQEVYYDDARKIDPETMPDFDLICGGFPCVRHVPG
;
A
#
# COMPACT_ATOMS: atom_id res chain seq x y z
N MET A 1 -3.94 13.70 -7.67
CA MET A 1 -3.76 12.91 -6.43
C MET A 1 -2.64 11.91 -6.64
N ILE A 2 -1.75 11.79 -5.67
CA ILE A 2 -0.62 10.86 -5.74
C ILE A 2 -1.10 9.50 -5.26
N ARG A 3 -0.92 8.47 -6.07
CA ARG A 3 -1.33 7.10 -5.74
C ARG A 3 -0.15 6.35 -5.16
N PHE A 4 -0.36 5.63 -4.08
CA PHE A 4 0.71 4.87 -3.44
C PHE A 4 0.31 3.41 -3.22
N PHE A 5 1.34 2.55 -3.16
CA PHE A 5 1.20 1.13 -2.85
C PHE A 5 1.92 0.86 -1.52
N ASP A 6 1.24 0.19 -0.59
CA ASP A 6 1.74 -0.03 0.76
C ASP A 6 2.22 -1.47 0.91
N ILE A 7 3.54 -1.68 0.88
CA ILE A 7 4.14 -3.01 1.03
C ILE A 7 4.52 -3.23 2.49
N PHE A 8 4.21 -4.42 3.02
CA PHE A 8 4.40 -4.76 4.43
C PHE A 8 3.63 -3.76 5.30
N ALA A 9 2.34 -3.66 5.01
CA ALA A 9 1.49 -2.60 5.54
C ALA A 9 1.44 -2.59 7.07
N GLY A 10 1.48 -3.74 7.73
CA GLY A 10 1.41 -3.83 9.18
C GLY A 10 0.21 -3.09 9.71
N ILE A 11 0.44 -2.14 10.61
CA ILE A 11 -0.63 -1.28 11.16
C ILE A 11 -0.87 -0.03 10.32
N GLY A 12 -0.16 0.12 9.20
CA GLY A 12 -0.41 1.23 8.29
C GLY A 12 0.18 2.57 8.70
N GLY A 13 1.34 2.57 9.36
CA GLY A 13 1.97 3.81 9.82
C GLY A 13 2.25 4.81 8.71
N PHE A 14 2.79 4.33 7.59
CA PHE A 14 3.04 5.20 6.44
C PHE A 14 1.74 5.71 5.82
N ARG A 15 0.75 4.83 5.68
CA ARG A 15 -0.54 5.19 5.12
C ARG A 15 -1.23 6.27 5.96
N SER A 16 -1.21 6.11 7.28
CA SER A 16 -1.79 7.09 8.19
C SER A 16 -1.18 8.48 8.00
N GLY A 17 0.14 8.54 7.87
CA GLY A 17 0.84 9.80 7.63
C GLY A 17 0.47 10.42 6.30
N LEU A 18 0.43 9.61 5.23
CA LEU A 18 0.09 10.11 3.90
C LEU A 18 -1.36 10.58 3.81
N GLU A 19 -2.29 9.84 4.39
CA GLU A 19 -3.69 10.24 4.41
C GLU A 19 -3.91 11.52 5.22
N SER A 20 -3.20 11.69 6.32
CA SER A 20 -3.25 12.92 7.14
C SER A 20 -2.74 14.13 6.37
N ALA A 21 -1.71 13.93 5.55
CA ALA A 21 -1.16 15.01 4.73
C ALA A 21 -2.13 15.45 3.62
N GLY A 22 -2.98 14.55 3.16
CA GLY A 22 -3.91 14.80 2.05
C GLY A 22 -3.23 14.70 0.69
N GLY A 23 -4.01 14.53 -0.36
CA GLY A 23 -3.50 14.42 -1.72
C GLY A 23 -2.89 13.07 -2.08
N PHE A 24 -3.06 12.06 -1.22
CA PHE A 24 -2.56 10.70 -1.45
C PHE A 24 -3.71 9.70 -1.42
N GLU A 25 -3.63 8.71 -2.32
CA GLU A 25 -4.62 7.65 -2.41
C GLU A 25 -3.91 6.30 -2.42
N CYS A 26 -4.30 5.40 -1.51
CA CYS A 26 -3.79 4.04 -1.50
C CYS A 26 -4.52 3.21 -2.56
N VAL A 27 -3.77 2.59 -3.47
CA VAL A 27 -4.35 1.77 -4.54
C VAL A 27 -4.18 0.28 -4.30
N GLY A 28 -3.35 -0.11 -3.34
CA GLY A 28 -3.16 -1.50 -2.99
C GLY A 28 -2.22 -1.66 -1.81
N TYR A 29 -2.18 -2.84 -1.25
CA TYR A 29 -1.34 -3.15 -0.11
C TYR A 29 -0.91 -4.61 -0.13
N CYS A 30 0.21 -4.89 0.53
CA CYS A 30 0.76 -6.22 0.68
C CYS A 30 1.05 -6.47 2.16
N GLU A 31 0.54 -7.57 2.69
CA GLU A 31 0.82 -7.97 4.06
C GLU A 31 0.71 -9.48 4.19
N VAL A 32 1.78 -10.13 4.66
CA VAL A 32 1.85 -11.58 4.81
C VAL A 32 1.25 -12.05 6.12
N ASP A 33 1.28 -11.22 7.17
CA ASP A 33 0.75 -11.57 8.49
C ASP A 33 -0.77 -11.37 8.52
N LYS A 34 -1.49 -12.46 8.78
CA LYS A 34 -2.97 -12.44 8.79
C LYS A 34 -3.54 -11.49 9.83
N TYR A 35 -2.93 -11.43 11.00
CA TYR A 35 -3.41 -10.56 12.08
C TYR A 35 -3.17 -9.09 11.77
N ALA A 36 -1.99 -8.77 11.21
CA ALA A 36 -1.69 -7.43 10.78
C ALA A 36 -2.63 -6.98 9.65
N LYS A 37 -2.92 -7.88 8.70
CA LYS A 37 -3.89 -7.63 7.63
C LYS A 37 -5.27 -7.30 8.19
N MET A 38 -5.75 -8.08 9.15
CA MET A 38 -7.05 -7.86 9.78
C MET A 38 -7.11 -6.50 10.47
N ALA A 39 -6.07 -6.15 11.23
CA ALA A 39 -6.00 -4.86 11.91
C ALA A 39 -5.97 -3.70 10.90
N TYR A 40 -5.21 -3.85 9.83
CA TYR A 40 -5.11 -2.85 8.77
C TYR A 40 -6.48 -2.62 8.12
N GLU A 41 -7.17 -3.68 7.75
CA GLU A 41 -8.49 -3.60 7.11
C GLU A 41 -9.57 -3.06 8.05
N ALA A 42 -9.37 -3.19 9.35
CA ALA A 42 -10.27 -2.59 10.33
C ALA A 42 -10.07 -1.08 10.46
N LEU A 43 -8.85 -0.61 10.20
CA LEU A 43 -8.50 0.81 10.32
C LEU A 43 -8.79 1.62 9.05
N TYR A 44 -8.73 0.98 7.89
CA TYR A 44 -8.82 1.66 6.60
C TYR A 44 -9.87 1.00 5.71
N ASP A 45 -10.49 1.80 4.86
CA ASP A 45 -11.39 1.28 3.83
C ASP A 45 -10.55 0.76 2.67
N THR A 46 -10.44 -0.56 2.55
CA THR A 46 -9.63 -1.22 1.53
C THR A 46 -10.48 -1.83 0.41
N SER A 47 -11.77 -1.51 0.36
CA SER A 47 -12.72 -2.14 -0.57
C SER A 47 -12.39 -1.93 -2.05
N GLN A 48 -11.68 -0.85 -2.38
CA GLN A 48 -11.28 -0.53 -3.75
C GLN A 48 -9.81 -0.80 -4.02
N GLU A 49 -9.12 -1.49 -3.11
CA GLU A 49 -7.68 -1.70 -3.19
C GLU A 49 -7.35 -3.14 -3.54
N VAL A 50 -6.24 -3.31 -4.28
CA VAL A 50 -5.72 -4.64 -4.60
C VAL A 50 -4.90 -5.15 -3.42
N TYR A 51 -5.09 -6.41 -3.06
CA TYR A 51 -4.36 -7.04 -1.96
C TYR A 51 -3.44 -8.14 -2.48
N TYR A 52 -2.21 -8.17 -1.98
CA TYR A 52 -1.27 -9.26 -2.17
C TYR A 52 -0.84 -9.81 -0.80
N ASP A 53 -0.84 -11.13 -0.65
CA ASP A 53 -0.43 -11.78 0.59
C ASP A 53 1.08 -12.00 0.68
N ASP A 54 1.79 -11.81 -0.42
CA ASP A 54 3.24 -11.99 -0.49
C ASP A 54 3.80 -11.04 -1.55
N ALA A 55 4.83 -10.27 -1.17
CA ALA A 55 5.45 -9.30 -2.08
C ALA A 55 6.00 -9.97 -3.35
N ARG A 56 6.37 -11.26 -3.27
CA ARG A 56 6.86 -12.00 -4.44
C ARG A 56 5.78 -12.29 -5.47
N LYS A 57 4.51 -12.18 -5.09
CA LYS A 57 3.35 -12.40 -5.97
C LYS A 57 2.93 -11.15 -6.70
N ILE A 58 3.52 -10.02 -6.39
CA ILE A 58 3.18 -8.75 -7.04
C ILE A 58 3.59 -8.82 -8.50
N ASP A 59 2.61 -8.65 -9.39
CA ASP A 59 2.82 -8.67 -10.83
C ASP A 59 2.66 -7.24 -11.36
N PRO A 60 3.74 -6.63 -11.86
CA PRO A 60 3.67 -5.26 -12.38
C PRO A 60 2.63 -5.07 -13.48
N GLU A 61 2.31 -6.13 -14.23
CA GLU A 61 1.32 -6.04 -15.31
C GLU A 61 -0.11 -5.97 -14.81
N THR A 62 -0.38 -6.52 -13.61
CA THR A 62 -1.72 -6.54 -13.03
C THR A 62 -1.91 -5.52 -11.92
N MET A 63 -0.84 -4.87 -11.48
CA MET A 63 -0.93 -3.82 -10.48
C MET A 63 -1.63 -2.57 -11.04
N PRO A 64 -2.43 -1.87 -10.21
CA PRO A 64 -2.91 -0.55 -10.62
C PRO A 64 -1.73 0.42 -10.72
N ASP A 65 -1.89 1.48 -11.52
CA ASP A 65 -0.87 2.53 -11.62
C ASP A 65 -0.64 3.18 -10.26
N PHE A 66 0.62 3.43 -9.94
CA PHE A 66 1.00 4.08 -8.69
C PHE A 66 2.20 5.01 -8.90
N ASP A 67 2.35 5.97 -8.01
CA ASP A 67 3.42 6.96 -8.05
C ASP A 67 4.47 6.72 -6.96
N LEU A 68 4.06 6.16 -5.83
CA LEU A 68 4.92 5.87 -4.69
C LEU A 68 4.73 4.43 -4.23
N ILE A 69 5.81 3.81 -3.73
CA ILE A 69 5.75 2.54 -3.03
C ILE A 69 6.32 2.75 -1.63
N CYS A 70 5.56 2.32 -0.63
CA CYS A 70 5.92 2.50 0.78
C CYS A 70 5.95 1.16 1.48
N GLY A 71 6.79 1.02 2.49
CA GLY A 71 6.88 -0.24 3.22
C GLY A 71 7.59 -0.06 4.56
N GLY A 72 8.32 -1.10 5.01
CA GLY A 72 9.17 -1.03 6.20
C GLY A 72 10.42 -0.19 6.00
N PHE A 73 10.54 0.48 4.87
CA PHE A 73 11.62 1.39 4.47
C PHE A 73 10.95 2.68 3.99
N PRO A 74 11.72 3.78 3.80
CA PRO A 74 11.16 5.04 3.29
C PRO A 74 10.45 4.86 1.96
N CYS A 75 9.41 5.64 1.73
CA CYS A 75 8.66 5.59 0.48
C CYS A 75 9.57 5.90 -0.70
N VAL A 76 9.43 5.13 -1.77
CA VAL A 76 10.21 5.28 -2.98
C VAL A 76 9.27 5.67 -4.12
N ARG A 77 9.65 6.73 -4.85
CA ARG A 77 8.88 7.17 -6.01
C ARG A 77 9.08 6.18 -7.15
N HIS A 78 7.97 5.77 -7.77
CA HIS A 78 8.02 4.95 -8.96
C HIS A 78 8.53 5.78 -10.14
N VAL A 79 9.59 5.31 -10.79
CA VAL A 79 10.15 5.95 -11.97
C VAL A 79 9.91 5.02 -13.15
N PRO A 80 9.05 5.40 -14.11
CA PRO A 80 8.85 4.61 -15.33
C PRO A 80 10.15 4.52 -16.10
N GLY A 81 10.53 3.31 -16.47
CA GLY A 81 11.80 3.16 -17.17
C GLY A 81 11.84 2.06 -18.16
#